data_2cb45da453666bab411300f13efb372f
#
_entry.id   2cb45da453666bab411300f13efb372f
#
_cell.length_a   1.000
_cell.length_b   1.000
_cell.length_c   1.000
_cell.angle_alpha   90.00
_cell.angle_beta   90.00
_cell.angle_gamma   90.00
#
_symmetry.space_group_name_H-M   'P 1'
#
loop_
_entity.id
_entity.type
_entity.pdbx_description
1 polymer ?
#
loop_
_entity_poly.entity_id
_entity_poly.type
_entity_poly.pdbx_seq_one_letter_code
_entity_poly.pdbx_strand_id
1 'polypeptide(L)'
;MTRPARPHRRRRRVVIGLVAIALIAGTLGSIAIATDTYGAGERWQAVVERVERFLAGPVPDRPTLGTVRVTEPPATPTPIPAPTVARRSGDPTPEVTATPTATPEPKRTPVDVDIVADPEAIFASEQRNDWCAPAGVQMVLAHFGLIDTSNEDQKTLAGRVHEWEAKSDSHNGEWGPAAMALALEAYGLPGYEIRAFETRNAALRDAALAIEQTSSPAILLTWRGAHTWVMTGYRADADPAIFPDAKVTGTYILDPWFPRVSSIWGRSDPPGTFQDAAEMRRNFLPWQRPEGHYPDRDGLFITVVPTLPAPAPAAAADSLG
;
A
#
# COMPACT_ATOMS: atom_id res chain seq x y z
N MET A 1 55.24 44.67 47.79
CA MET A 1 54.79 44.82 46.38
C MET A 1 54.28 43.42 45.88
N THR A 2 53.02 43.19 45.93
CA THR A 2 52.37 41.96 45.48
C THR A 2 51.83 42.15 44.06
N ARG A 3 52.32 41.35 43.08
CA ARG A 3 51.81 41.37 41.70
C ARG A 3 50.40 40.78 41.63
N PRO A 4 49.44 41.45 40.97
CA PRO A 4 48.08 40.90 40.82
C PRO A 4 48.08 39.73 39.83
N ALA A 5 47.46 38.65 40.24
CA ALA A 5 47.31 37.44 39.41
C ALA A 5 46.41 37.77 38.21
N ARG A 6 46.83 37.32 37.00
CA ARG A 6 46.11 37.53 35.74
C ARG A 6 44.99 36.48 35.56
N PRO A 7 43.71 36.80 35.85
CA PRO A 7 42.60 35.84 35.77
C PRO A 7 42.17 35.51 34.33
N HIS A 8 42.53 36.33 33.34
CA HIS A 8 42.06 36.22 31.95
C HIS A 8 42.59 34.98 31.17
N ARG A 9 43.78 34.53 31.45
CA ARG A 9 44.37 33.36 30.72
C ARG A 9 43.69 32.05 31.05
N ARG A 10 43.19 31.85 32.28
CA ARG A 10 42.52 30.61 32.70
C ARG A 10 41.13 30.48 32.09
N ARG A 11 40.36 31.58 32.07
CA ARG A 11 39.03 31.61 31.41
C ARG A 11 39.10 31.34 29.93
N ARG A 12 40.06 31.93 29.23
CA ARG A 12 40.25 31.71 27.77
C ARG A 12 40.61 30.24 27.44
N ARG A 13 41.43 29.56 28.28
CA ARG A 13 41.75 28.16 28.10
C ARG A 13 40.55 27.24 28.33
N VAL A 14 39.70 27.56 29.30
CA VAL A 14 38.46 26.81 29.57
C VAL A 14 37.47 26.99 28.42
N VAL A 15 37.27 28.19 27.91
CA VAL A 15 36.40 28.42 26.76
C VAL A 15 36.90 27.72 25.50
N ILE A 16 38.20 27.77 25.21
CA ILE A 16 38.81 27.07 24.08
C ILE A 16 38.61 25.55 24.23
N GLY A 17 38.79 25.01 25.44
CA GLY A 17 38.56 23.59 25.73
C GLY A 17 37.11 23.16 25.50
N LEU A 18 36.13 23.98 25.96
CA LEU A 18 34.70 23.70 25.77
C LEU A 18 34.29 23.76 24.29
N VAL A 19 34.80 24.74 23.53
CA VAL A 19 34.58 24.82 22.09
C VAL A 19 35.20 23.62 21.35
N ALA A 20 36.40 23.21 21.70
CA ALA A 20 37.03 22.03 21.11
C ALA A 20 36.25 20.76 21.40
N ILE A 21 35.78 20.58 22.65
CA ILE A 21 34.93 19.44 23.02
C ILE A 21 33.60 19.45 22.23
N ALA A 22 32.96 20.63 22.10
CA ALA A 22 31.73 20.77 21.33
C ALA A 22 31.92 20.44 19.83
N LEU A 23 33.04 20.87 19.25
CA LEU A 23 33.39 20.56 17.87
C LEU A 23 33.66 19.07 17.67
N ILE A 24 34.42 18.45 18.57
CA ILE A 24 34.70 17.00 18.50
C ILE A 24 33.41 16.20 18.67
N ALA A 25 32.58 16.54 19.64
CA ALA A 25 31.29 15.88 19.86
C ALA A 25 30.34 16.05 18.65
N GLY A 26 30.30 17.26 18.06
CA GLY A 26 29.54 17.53 16.85
C GLY A 26 30.05 16.70 15.65
N THR A 27 31.36 16.61 15.46
CA THR A 27 31.96 15.83 14.37
C THR A 27 31.70 14.32 14.55
N LEU A 28 31.89 13.78 15.76
CA LEU A 28 31.62 12.37 16.05
C LEU A 28 30.14 12.05 15.94
N GLY A 29 29.27 12.97 16.38
CA GLY A 29 27.81 12.85 16.19
C GLY A 29 27.43 12.82 14.72
N SER A 30 27.99 13.72 13.89
CA SER A 30 27.74 13.75 12.44
C SER A 30 28.22 12.48 11.75
N ILE A 31 29.39 11.93 12.13
CA ILE A 31 29.89 10.68 11.59
C ILE A 31 28.96 9.52 12.00
N ALA A 32 28.53 9.45 13.27
CA ALA A 32 27.65 8.41 13.75
C ALA A 32 26.30 8.42 13.01
N ILE A 33 25.74 9.60 12.71
CA ILE A 33 24.53 9.78 11.91
C ILE A 33 24.76 9.32 10.48
N ALA A 34 25.85 9.77 9.84
CA ALA A 34 26.16 9.45 8.44
C ALA A 34 26.47 7.96 8.21
N THR A 35 27.02 7.27 9.21
CA THR A 35 27.33 5.83 9.16
C THR A 35 26.26 4.96 9.82
N ASP A 36 25.18 5.53 10.27
CA ASP A 36 24.09 4.90 11.05
C ASP A 36 24.60 4.05 12.24
N THR A 37 25.72 4.45 12.81
CA THR A 37 26.34 3.74 13.93
C THR A 37 25.36 3.68 15.11
N TYR A 38 25.01 2.48 15.58
CA TYR A 38 24.03 2.19 16.62
C TYR A 38 22.62 2.78 16.35
N GLY A 39 22.20 2.89 15.09
CA GLY A 39 20.90 3.47 14.70
C GLY A 39 20.83 5.00 14.93
N ALA A 40 21.97 5.68 14.93
CA ALA A 40 22.02 7.13 15.12
C ALA A 40 21.42 7.90 13.93
N GLY A 41 21.57 7.37 12.71
CA GLY A 41 20.95 7.91 11.50
C GLY A 41 19.43 7.84 11.56
N GLU A 42 18.86 6.68 11.86
CA GLU A 42 17.42 6.49 12.02
C GLU A 42 16.82 7.41 13.10
N ARG A 43 17.48 7.50 14.26
CA ARG A 43 17.03 8.40 15.35
C ARG A 43 17.08 9.86 14.94
N TRP A 44 18.10 10.27 14.20
CA TRP A 44 18.20 11.63 13.69
C TRP A 44 17.11 11.91 12.66
N GLN A 45 16.86 10.99 11.72
CA GLN A 45 15.75 11.12 10.78
C GLN A 45 14.42 11.28 11.51
N ALA A 46 14.12 10.46 12.52
CA ALA A 46 12.91 10.59 13.32
C ALA A 46 12.77 11.95 14.02
N VAL A 47 13.89 12.57 14.41
CA VAL A 47 13.88 13.95 14.96
C VAL A 47 13.59 14.97 13.87
N VAL A 48 14.25 14.86 12.71
CA VAL A 48 14.02 15.75 11.56
C VAL A 48 12.57 15.69 11.13
N GLU A 49 12.02 14.48 10.94
CA GLU A 49 10.63 14.26 10.57
C GLU A 49 9.64 14.88 11.58
N ARG A 50 9.93 14.77 12.87
CA ARG A 50 9.10 15.40 13.91
C ARG A 50 9.15 16.94 13.84
N VAL A 51 10.30 17.51 13.55
CA VAL A 51 10.45 18.96 13.38
C VAL A 51 9.75 19.43 12.12
N GLU A 52 9.90 18.72 11.00
CA GLU A 52 9.22 19.03 9.74
C GLU A 52 7.70 18.97 9.91
N ARG A 53 7.17 17.92 10.55
CA ARG A 53 5.73 17.82 10.88
C ARG A 53 5.24 18.98 11.75
N PHE A 54 6.02 19.35 12.75
CA PHE A 54 5.69 20.51 13.60
C PHE A 54 5.66 21.82 12.80
N LEU A 55 6.59 22.01 11.86
CA LEU A 55 6.66 23.18 11.00
C LEU A 55 5.58 23.20 9.92
N ALA A 56 5.18 22.05 9.43
CA ALA A 56 4.08 21.90 8.46
C ALA A 56 2.72 22.30 9.05
N GLY A 57 2.59 22.30 10.37
CA GLY A 57 1.34 22.66 11.05
C GLY A 57 0.34 21.51 11.16
N PRO A 58 -0.88 21.79 11.61
CA PRO A 58 -1.91 20.76 11.79
C PRO A 58 -2.46 20.31 10.44
N VAL A 59 -2.80 19.01 10.37
CA VAL A 59 -3.51 18.43 9.22
C VAL A 59 -4.84 19.15 9.00
N PRO A 60 -5.17 19.50 7.74
CA PRO A 60 -6.43 20.16 7.45
C PRO A 60 -7.66 19.32 7.83
N ASP A 61 -8.66 19.97 8.42
CA ASP A 61 -9.98 19.39 8.62
C ASP A 61 -10.85 19.71 7.39
N ARG A 62 -10.77 18.82 6.39
CA ARG A 62 -11.49 18.97 5.12
C ARG A 62 -12.10 17.63 4.70
N PRO A 63 -13.18 17.67 3.87
CA PRO A 63 -13.71 16.47 3.25
C PRO A 63 -12.64 15.75 2.40
N THR A 64 -12.68 14.43 2.43
CA THR A 64 -11.82 13.57 1.62
C THR A 64 -12.58 12.31 1.18
N LEU A 65 -11.93 11.40 0.48
CA LEU A 65 -12.54 10.15 0.05
C LEU A 65 -12.90 9.28 1.25
N GLY A 66 -14.14 8.78 1.26
CA GLY A 66 -14.62 7.85 2.27
C GLY A 66 -14.13 6.42 2.02
N THR A 67 -14.14 5.62 3.07
CA THR A 67 -13.88 4.18 2.97
C THR A 67 -15.19 3.45 2.68
N VAL A 68 -15.24 2.67 1.60
CA VAL A 68 -16.38 1.84 1.23
C VAL A 68 -16.29 0.51 1.97
N ARG A 69 -17.21 0.25 2.88
CA ARG A 69 -17.30 -1.06 3.53
C ARG A 69 -18.01 -2.05 2.60
N VAL A 70 -17.27 -3.07 2.19
CA VAL A 70 -17.80 -4.13 1.32
C VAL A 70 -18.25 -5.31 2.19
N THR A 71 -19.55 -5.54 2.23
CA THR A 71 -20.12 -6.70 2.92
C THR A 71 -20.24 -7.84 1.92
N GLU A 72 -19.66 -8.99 2.22
CA GLU A 72 -19.87 -10.18 1.39
C GLU A 72 -21.36 -10.53 1.36
N PRO A 73 -21.95 -10.77 0.17
CA PRO A 73 -23.32 -11.28 0.13
C PRO A 73 -23.39 -12.60 0.91
N PRO A 74 -24.48 -12.86 1.64
CA PRO A 74 -24.63 -14.13 2.32
C PRO A 74 -24.47 -15.26 1.31
N ALA A 75 -23.72 -16.30 1.68
CA ALA A 75 -23.49 -17.44 0.80
C ALA A 75 -24.85 -17.94 0.26
N THR A 76 -25.00 -17.94 -1.05
CA THR A 76 -26.24 -18.42 -1.68
C THR A 76 -26.45 -19.85 -1.20
N PRO A 77 -27.59 -20.17 -0.55
CA PRO A 77 -27.81 -21.53 -0.08
C PRO A 77 -27.75 -22.48 -1.27
N THR A 78 -26.94 -23.52 -1.15
CA THR A 78 -26.86 -24.59 -2.13
C THR A 78 -28.28 -25.02 -2.51
N PRO A 79 -28.66 -25.00 -3.79
CA PRO A 79 -30.01 -25.39 -4.17
C PRO A 79 -30.32 -26.78 -3.63
N ILE A 80 -31.32 -26.88 -2.77
CA ILE A 80 -31.82 -28.16 -2.30
C ILE A 80 -32.34 -28.86 -3.54
N PRO A 81 -31.85 -30.10 -3.88
CA PRO A 81 -32.36 -30.79 -5.02
C PRO A 81 -33.88 -30.93 -4.90
N ALA A 82 -34.60 -30.47 -5.93
CA ALA A 82 -36.06 -30.56 -5.95
C ALA A 82 -36.48 -32.01 -5.74
N PRO A 83 -37.51 -32.28 -4.90
CA PRO A 83 -37.98 -33.63 -4.67
C PRO A 83 -38.42 -34.25 -6.02
N THR A 84 -37.83 -35.36 -6.35
CA THR A 84 -38.22 -36.14 -7.54
C THR A 84 -39.65 -36.59 -7.36
N VAL A 85 -40.60 -35.94 -8.00
CA VAL A 85 -42.00 -36.35 -8.01
C VAL A 85 -42.09 -37.59 -8.91
N ALA A 86 -42.42 -38.71 -8.30
CA ALA A 86 -42.68 -39.95 -9.04
C ALA A 86 -43.88 -39.74 -10.00
N ARG A 87 -43.64 -39.80 -11.30
CA ARG A 87 -44.70 -39.74 -12.32
C ARG A 87 -45.63 -40.91 -12.20
N ARG A 88 -46.92 -40.65 -12.08
CA ARG A 88 -47.98 -41.68 -12.30
C ARG A 88 -48.08 -41.96 -13.79
N SER A 89 -48.00 -43.27 -14.16
CA SER A 89 -48.27 -43.75 -15.52
C SER A 89 -49.69 -43.41 -15.92
N GLY A 90 -49.90 -42.54 -16.93
CA GLY A 90 -51.22 -42.28 -17.49
C GLY A 90 -51.44 -40.93 -18.15
N ASP A 91 -50.47 -39.99 -18.08
CA ASP A 91 -50.63 -38.69 -18.73
C ASP A 91 -50.28 -38.70 -20.22
N PRO A 92 -51.03 -37.94 -21.08
CA PRO A 92 -50.75 -37.84 -22.52
C PRO A 92 -49.36 -37.26 -22.77
N THR A 93 -48.66 -37.80 -23.75
CA THR A 93 -47.33 -37.37 -24.17
C THR A 93 -47.35 -35.89 -24.56
N PRO A 94 -46.70 -34.98 -23.85
CA PRO A 94 -46.55 -33.63 -24.31
C PRO A 94 -45.57 -33.56 -25.49
N GLU A 95 -45.89 -32.71 -26.43
CA GLU A 95 -45.08 -32.35 -27.58
C GLU A 95 -43.65 -32.02 -27.12
N VAL A 96 -42.64 -32.61 -27.78
CA VAL A 96 -41.22 -32.46 -27.41
C VAL A 96 -40.78 -31.03 -27.72
N THR A 97 -40.98 -30.13 -26.76
CA THR A 97 -40.31 -28.85 -26.76
C THR A 97 -38.82 -29.10 -26.57
N ALA A 98 -38.00 -28.67 -27.50
CA ALA A 98 -36.54 -28.84 -27.45
C ALA A 98 -36.03 -28.35 -26.07
N THR A 99 -35.53 -29.28 -25.27
CA THR A 99 -34.90 -29.01 -23.99
C THR A 99 -33.70 -28.11 -24.29
N PRO A 100 -33.60 -26.89 -23.69
CA PRO A 100 -32.42 -26.07 -23.87
C PRO A 100 -31.19 -26.89 -23.46
N THR A 101 -30.23 -26.99 -24.38
CA THR A 101 -28.94 -27.64 -24.11
C THR A 101 -28.32 -26.90 -22.91
N ALA A 102 -28.16 -27.62 -21.80
CA ALA A 102 -27.55 -27.04 -20.60
C ALA A 102 -26.15 -26.53 -20.95
N THR A 103 -25.90 -25.23 -20.75
CA THR A 103 -24.57 -24.66 -20.85
C THR A 103 -23.69 -25.40 -19.83
N PRO A 104 -22.54 -25.96 -20.24
CA PRO A 104 -21.68 -26.70 -19.32
C PRO A 104 -21.28 -25.77 -18.16
N GLU A 105 -21.41 -26.29 -16.94
CA GLU A 105 -20.95 -25.57 -15.75
C GLU A 105 -19.45 -25.29 -15.85
N PRO A 106 -18.99 -24.03 -15.53
CA PRO A 106 -17.60 -23.71 -15.57
C PRO A 106 -16.79 -24.59 -14.59
N LYS A 107 -15.67 -25.11 -15.05
CA LYS A 107 -14.80 -25.96 -14.25
C LYS A 107 -13.88 -25.09 -13.40
N ARG A 108 -13.80 -25.38 -12.09
CA ARG A 108 -12.80 -24.74 -11.22
C ARG A 108 -11.39 -25.18 -11.63
N THR A 109 -10.57 -24.22 -12.00
CA THR A 109 -9.14 -24.39 -12.31
C THR A 109 -8.35 -23.30 -11.61
N PRO A 110 -7.21 -23.64 -10.98
CA PRO A 110 -6.34 -22.62 -10.41
C PRO A 110 -5.91 -21.58 -11.45
N VAL A 111 -5.79 -20.35 -11.03
CA VAL A 111 -5.30 -19.23 -11.85
C VAL A 111 -4.04 -18.63 -11.24
N ASP A 112 -3.17 -18.12 -12.11
CA ASP A 112 -1.92 -17.44 -11.77
C ASP A 112 -1.81 -16.22 -12.68
N VAL A 113 -1.94 -15.04 -12.11
CA VAL A 113 -2.00 -13.77 -12.84
C VAL A 113 -0.99 -12.82 -12.24
N ASP A 114 -0.11 -12.24 -13.06
CA ASP A 114 0.72 -11.09 -12.73
C ASP A 114 0.72 -10.13 -13.92
N ILE A 115 0.33 -8.88 -13.70
CA ILE A 115 0.25 -7.85 -14.74
C ILE A 115 1.58 -7.12 -14.95
N VAL A 116 2.60 -7.42 -14.14
CA VAL A 116 3.91 -6.77 -14.21
C VAL A 116 4.98 -7.79 -14.64
N ALA A 117 5.40 -7.71 -15.90
CA ALA A 117 6.41 -8.62 -16.43
C ALA A 117 7.82 -8.33 -15.92
N ASP A 118 8.14 -7.07 -15.62
CA ASP A 118 9.43 -6.62 -15.08
C ASP A 118 9.20 -5.78 -13.82
N PRO A 119 9.12 -6.41 -12.65
CA PRO A 119 8.87 -5.71 -11.40
C PRO A 119 9.99 -4.76 -10.99
N GLU A 120 11.25 -5.02 -11.38
CA GLU A 120 12.38 -4.14 -11.10
C GLU A 120 12.25 -2.80 -11.84
N ALA A 121 11.69 -2.79 -13.05
CA ALA A 121 11.54 -1.59 -13.87
C ALA A 121 10.60 -0.54 -13.25
N ILE A 122 9.65 -0.98 -12.42
CA ILE A 122 8.67 -0.09 -11.78
C ILE A 122 8.89 0.04 -10.27
N PHE A 123 9.88 -0.66 -9.72
CA PHE A 123 10.13 -0.67 -8.28
C PHE A 123 10.77 0.62 -7.79
N ALA A 124 10.23 1.15 -6.69
CA ALA A 124 10.80 2.26 -5.94
C ALA A 124 10.90 1.92 -4.45
N SER A 125 12.13 1.81 -3.93
CA SER A 125 12.32 1.70 -2.48
C SER A 125 11.98 3.04 -1.81
N GLU A 126 11.34 2.99 -0.64
CA GLU A 126 11.07 4.21 0.11
C GLU A 126 12.36 4.90 0.57
N GLN A 127 12.45 6.20 0.35
CA GLN A 127 13.64 6.97 0.68
C GLN A 127 13.71 7.34 2.17
N ARG A 128 12.58 7.36 2.85
CA ARG A 128 12.44 7.62 4.29
C ARG A 128 11.58 6.52 4.91
N ASN A 129 11.73 6.32 6.22
CA ASN A 129 11.02 5.25 6.95
C ASN A 129 9.49 5.44 7.03
N ASP A 130 9.00 6.62 6.66
CA ASP A 130 7.58 6.99 6.64
C ASP A 130 7.04 7.19 5.22
N TRP A 131 7.82 6.84 4.17
CA TRP A 131 7.46 7.07 2.77
C TRP A 131 6.99 5.81 2.03
N CYS A 132 6.53 4.80 2.74
CA CYS A 132 5.97 3.61 2.09
C CYS A 132 4.77 3.94 1.18
N ALA A 133 3.93 4.88 1.58
CA ALA A 133 2.77 5.29 0.80
C ALA A 133 3.14 6.05 -0.48
N PRO A 134 3.96 7.13 -0.44
CA PRO A 134 4.40 7.78 -1.68
C PRO A 134 5.21 6.83 -2.58
N ALA A 135 6.03 5.93 -2.04
CA ALA A 135 6.72 4.93 -2.84
C ALA A 135 5.74 3.94 -3.51
N GLY A 136 4.71 3.50 -2.77
CA GLY A 136 3.63 2.67 -3.33
C GLY A 136 2.87 3.37 -4.46
N VAL A 137 2.47 4.63 -4.26
CA VAL A 137 1.83 5.45 -5.30
C VAL A 137 2.76 5.64 -6.49
N GLN A 138 4.06 5.91 -6.26
CA GLN A 138 5.07 6.02 -7.32
C GLN A 138 5.14 4.76 -8.17
N MET A 139 5.20 3.58 -7.55
CA MET A 139 5.26 2.30 -8.27
C MET A 139 4.01 2.05 -9.12
N VAL A 140 2.82 2.40 -8.62
CA VAL A 140 1.59 2.33 -9.41
C VAL A 140 1.63 3.28 -10.61
N LEU A 141 2.07 4.52 -10.43
CA LEU A 141 2.21 5.50 -11.51
C LEU A 141 3.29 5.10 -12.52
N ALA A 142 4.42 4.55 -12.04
CA ALA A 142 5.50 4.07 -12.89
C ALA A 142 5.08 2.89 -13.79
N HIS A 143 4.16 2.03 -13.33
CA HIS A 143 3.58 0.97 -14.16
C HIS A 143 2.94 1.50 -15.45
N PHE A 144 2.41 2.73 -15.42
CA PHE A 144 1.81 3.40 -16.58
C PHE A 144 2.75 4.41 -17.25
N GLY A 145 4.00 4.52 -16.80
CA GLY A 145 4.95 5.50 -17.34
C GLY A 145 4.56 6.96 -17.06
N LEU A 146 3.76 7.21 -16.02
CA LEU A 146 3.31 8.57 -15.66
C LEU A 146 4.35 9.34 -14.85
N ILE A 147 5.21 8.64 -14.11
CA ILE A 147 6.40 9.18 -13.44
C ILE A 147 7.50 8.11 -13.43
N ASP A 148 8.74 8.52 -13.16
CA ASP A 148 9.86 7.60 -13.02
C ASP A 148 9.99 7.05 -11.59
N THR A 149 10.80 6.00 -11.41
CA THR A 149 11.12 5.42 -10.09
C THR A 149 12.27 6.15 -9.39
N SER A 150 12.58 7.37 -9.84
CA SER A 150 13.68 8.18 -9.31
C SER A 150 13.41 8.67 -7.89
N ASN A 151 14.49 8.88 -7.12
CA ASN A 151 14.39 9.46 -5.78
C ASN A 151 13.83 10.88 -5.80
N GLU A 152 14.07 11.63 -6.87
CA GLU A 152 13.58 13.03 -7.00
C GLU A 152 12.07 13.04 -7.25
N ASP A 153 11.55 12.12 -8.07
CA ASP A 153 10.10 11.99 -8.28
C ASP A 153 9.40 11.55 -7.00
N GLN A 154 9.98 10.59 -6.25
CA GLN A 154 9.41 10.21 -4.95
C GLN A 154 9.37 11.37 -3.97
N LYS A 155 10.44 12.16 -3.91
CA LYS A 155 10.52 13.34 -3.04
C LYS A 155 9.50 14.42 -3.47
N THR A 156 9.36 14.66 -4.77
CA THR A 156 8.38 15.58 -5.32
C THR A 156 6.96 15.13 -4.98
N LEU A 157 6.66 13.86 -5.20
CA LEU A 157 5.36 13.26 -4.86
C LEU A 157 5.09 13.36 -3.35
N ALA A 158 6.04 12.95 -2.52
CA ALA A 158 5.91 13.00 -1.06
C ALA A 158 5.70 14.43 -0.55
N GLY A 159 6.37 15.42 -1.13
CA GLY A 159 6.25 16.83 -0.77
C GLY A 159 4.88 17.45 -1.06
N ARG A 160 4.09 16.83 -1.95
CA ARG A 160 2.75 17.29 -2.30
C ARG A 160 1.63 16.74 -1.41
N VAL A 161 1.93 15.96 -0.39
CA VAL A 161 0.92 15.33 0.48
C VAL A 161 -0.10 16.33 1.05
N HIS A 162 0.34 17.55 1.34
CA HIS A 162 -0.50 18.63 1.87
C HIS A 162 -1.65 19.04 0.91
N GLU A 163 -1.59 18.65 -0.36
CA GLU A 163 -2.67 18.86 -1.32
C GLU A 163 -3.83 17.89 -1.08
N TRP A 164 -3.54 16.70 -0.54
CA TRP A 164 -4.49 15.59 -0.40
C TRP A 164 -4.78 15.17 1.03
N GLU A 165 -3.87 15.46 1.97
CA GLU A 165 -4.05 15.06 3.37
C GLU A 165 -5.32 15.65 3.99
N ALA A 166 -5.97 14.89 4.85
CA ALA A 166 -7.10 15.33 5.65
C ALA A 166 -7.07 14.66 7.02
N LYS A 167 -7.51 15.36 8.06
CA LYS A 167 -7.55 14.84 9.43
C LYS A 167 -8.39 13.58 9.57
N SER A 168 -9.42 13.43 8.75
CA SER A 168 -10.27 12.23 8.68
C SER A 168 -9.62 11.07 7.95
N ASP A 169 -8.46 11.26 7.31
CA ASP A 169 -7.73 10.23 6.57
C ASP A 169 -6.42 9.84 7.23
N SER A 170 -5.65 10.81 7.77
CA SER A 170 -4.37 10.56 8.40
C SER A 170 -4.23 11.32 9.71
N HIS A 171 -3.84 10.61 10.76
CA HIS A 171 -3.59 11.17 12.07
C HIS A 171 -2.35 12.07 12.13
N ASN A 172 -1.34 11.73 11.36
CA ASN A 172 -0.01 12.36 11.43
C ASN A 172 0.20 13.48 10.42
N GLY A 173 -0.81 13.84 9.63
CA GLY A 173 -0.63 14.78 8.53
C GLY A 173 0.15 14.20 7.36
N GLU A 174 0.15 12.89 7.24
CA GLU A 174 0.90 12.17 6.24
C GLU A 174 -0.06 11.43 5.27
N TRP A 175 0.48 10.44 4.59
CA TRP A 175 -0.26 9.68 3.61
C TRP A 175 -1.23 8.69 4.25
N GLY A 176 -2.53 9.01 4.23
CA GLY A 176 -3.59 8.02 4.42
C GLY A 176 -4.03 7.42 3.09
N PRO A 177 -4.91 6.40 3.09
CA PRO A 177 -5.40 5.76 1.86
C PRO A 177 -6.16 6.72 0.93
N ALA A 178 -6.84 7.76 1.46
CA ALA A 178 -7.47 8.76 0.62
C ALA A 178 -6.45 9.65 -0.08
N ALA A 179 -5.37 10.05 0.60
CA ALA A 179 -4.29 10.80 -0.02
C ALA A 179 -3.61 9.99 -1.14
N MET A 180 -3.47 8.67 -0.99
CA MET A 180 -2.95 7.80 -2.05
C MET A 180 -3.85 7.82 -3.29
N ALA A 181 -5.16 7.62 -3.13
CA ALA A 181 -6.11 7.61 -4.25
C ALA A 181 -6.19 8.98 -4.95
N LEU A 182 -6.22 10.08 -4.18
CA LEU A 182 -6.24 11.45 -4.71
C LEU A 182 -4.92 11.81 -5.43
N ALA A 183 -3.79 11.32 -4.95
CA ALA A 183 -2.52 11.49 -5.63
C ALA A 183 -2.50 10.76 -6.98
N LEU A 184 -2.97 9.51 -7.04
CA LEU A 184 -3.11 8.77 -8.29
C LEU A 184 -3.98 9.53 -9.29
N GLU A 185 -5.13 10.06 -8.86
CA GLU A 185 -6.01 10.88 -9.69
C GLU A 185 -5.31 12.15 -10.19
N ALA A 186 -4.61 12.87 -9.32
CA ALA A 186 -3.90 14.10 -9.65
C ALA A 186 -2.76 13.89 -10.67
N TYR A 187 -2.22 12.69 -10.75
CA TYR A 187 -1.22 12.28 -11.74
C TYR A 187 -1.82 11.61 -12.99
N GLY A 188 -3.15 11.65 -13.16
CA GLY A 188 -3.83 11.17 -14.35
C GLY A 188 -4.32 9.73 -14.29
N LEU A 189 -4.34 9.12 -13.12
CA LEU A 189 -4.85 7.77 -12.89
C LEU A 189 -6.06 7.78 -11.94
N PRO A 190 -7.24 8.22 -12.40
CA PRO A 190 -8.45 8.32 -11.58
C PRO A 190 -9.07 6.95 -11.29
N GLY A 191 -10.03 6.94 -10.38
CA GLY A 191 -10.88 5.77 -10.13
C GLY A 191 -10.29 4.76 -9.14
N TYR A 192 -9.38 5.18 -8.27
CA TYR A 192 -8.99 4.37 -7.12
C TYR A 192 -9.93 4.61 -5.94
N GLU A 193 -10.44 3.53 -5.36
CA GLU A 193 -11.35 3.55 -4.20
C GLU A 193 -10.72 2.89 -2.99
N ILE A 194 -11.06 3.41 -1.80
CA ILE A 194 -10.69 2.80 -0.53
C ILE A 194 -11.77 1.81 -0.15
N ARG A 195 -11.43 0.54 -0.01
CA ARG A 195 -12.36 -0.53 0.36
C ARG A 195 -11.95 -1.22 1.64
N ALA A 196 -12.93 -1.58 2.46
CA ALA A 196 -12.75 -2.21 3.75
C ALA A 196 -13.53 -3.52 3.84
N PHE A 197 -12.91 -4.58 4.33
CA PHE A 197 -13.43 -5.93 4.37
C PHE A 197 -13.28 -6.57 5.75
N GLU A 198 -14.21 -7.43 6.13
CA GLU A 198 -14.15 -8.19 7.39
C GLU A 198 -13.14 -9.34 7.33
N THR A 199 -12.87 -9.86 6.13
CA THR A 199 -11.96 -10.98 5.95
C THR A 199 -10.83 -10.66 4.97
N ARG A 200 -9.64 -11.22 5.23
CA ARG A 200 -8.50 -11.10 4.32
C ARG A 200 -8.81 -11.66 2.94
N ASN A 201 -9.52 -12.80 2.88
CA ASN A 201 -9.83 -13.43 1.60
C ASN A 201 -10.76 -12.57 0.76
N ALA A 202 -11.75 -11.91 1.38
CA ALA A 202 -12.62 -10.97 0.67
C ALA A 202 -11.84 -9.79 0.09
N ALA A 203 -10.94 -9.19 0.90
CA ALA A 203 -10.10 -8.08 0.46
C ALA A 203 -9.16 -8.49 -0.69
N LEU A 204 -8.50 -9.64 -0.59
CA LEU A 204 -7.60 -10.12 -1.64
C LEU A 204 -8.33 -10.53 -2.91
N ARG A 205 -9.51 -11.12 -2.79
CA ARG A 205 -10.36 -11.47 -3.95
C ARG A 205 -10.86 -10.22 -4.67
N ASP A 206 -11.31 -9.21 -3.95
CA ASP A 206 -11.74 -7.94 -4.53
C ASP A 206 -10.57 -7.22 -5.25
N ALA A 207 -9.39 -7.19 -4.62
CA ALA A 207 -8.19 -6.65 -5.25
C ALA A 207 -7.78 -7.46 -6.51
N ALA A 208 -7.88 -8.80 -6.47
CA ALA A 208 -7.63 -9.66 -7.62
C ALA A 208 -8.58 -9.35 -8.78
N LEU A 209 -9.88 -9.23 -8.50
CA LEU A 209 -10.89 -8.83 -9.49
C LEU A 209 -10.61 -7.44 -10.07
N ALA A 210 -10.24 -6.48 -9.22
CA ALA A 210 -9.90 -5.13 -9.67
C ALA A 210 -8.69 -5.14 -10.63
N ILE A 211 -7.64 -5.88 -10.30
CA ILE A 211 -6.45 -6.07 -11.16
C ILE A 211 -6.85 -6.69 -12.50
N GLU A 212 -7.64 -7.75 -12.48
CA GLU A 212 -8.08 -8.45 -13.70
C GLU A 212 -8.92 -7.56 -14.61
N GLN A 213 -9.85 -6.80 -14.04
CA GLN A 213 -10.78 -5.94 -14.79
C GLN A 213 -10.13 -4.69 -15.34
N THR A 214 -9.10 -4.17 -14.68
CA THR A 214 -8.52 -2.86 -15.00
C THR A 214 -7.11 -2.91 -15.53
N SER A 215 -6.42 -4.05 -15.38
CA SER A 215 -4.97 -4.19 -15.64
C SER A 215 -4.14 -3.16 -14.86
N SER A 216 -4.59 -2.80 -13.67
CA SER A 216 -3.95 -1.81 -12.80
C SER A 216 -3.61 -2.43 -11.44
N PRO A 217 -2.42 -2.14 -10.86
CA PRO A 217 -2.05 -2.64 -9.54
C PRO A 217 -2.98 -2.13 -8.45
N ALA A 218 -3.21 -2.94 -7.42
CA ALA A 218 -3.92 -2.53 -6.21
C ALA A 218 -2.92 -2.21 -5.07
N ILE A 219 -3.35 -1.44 -4.09
CA ILE A 219 -2.56 -1.13 -2.90
C ILE A 219 -3.17 -1.82 -1.68
N LEU A 220 -2.36 -2.55 -0.92
CA LEU A 220 -2.73 -3.21 0.32
C LEU A 220 -2.16 -2.43 1.51
N LEU A 221 -3.00 -2.08 2.50
CA LEU A 221 -2.55 -1.45 3.74
C LEU A 221 -2.13 -2.56 4.72
N THR A 222 -0.84 -2.86 4.74
CA THR A 222 -0.23 -3.93 5.52
C THR A 222 0.18 -3.47 6.92
N TRP A 223 0.69 -4.39 7.76
CA TRP A 223 1.20 -4.12 9.11
C TRP A 223 0.20 -3.33 9.97
N ARG A 224 -1.08 -3.70 9.89
CA ARG A 224 -2.18 -3.03 10.61
C ARG A 224 -2.40 -1.58 10.19
N GLY A 225 -2.16 -1.27 8.91
CA GLY A 225 -2.26 0.08 8.36
C GLY A 225 -1.01 0.93 8.53
N ALA A 226 0.11 0.35 9.00
CA ALA A 226 1.36 1.08 9.16
C ALA A 226 2.27 1.03 7.94
N HIS A 227 1.92 0.23 6.93
CA HIS A 227 2.77 0.02 5.76
C HIS A 227 1.92 -0.23 4.51
N THR A 228 2.54 -0.07 3.35
CA THR A 228 1.90 -0.16 2.04
C THR A 228 2.62 -1.21 1.21
N TRP A 229 1.87 -2.15 0.62
CA TRP A 229 2.34 -3.03 -0.44
C TRP A 229 1.58 -2.75 -1.73
N VAL A 230 2.24 -2.83 -2.87
CA VAL A 230 1.59 -2.79 -4.18
C VAL A 230 1.40 -4.24 -4.66
N MET A 231 0.16 -4.64 -4.86
CA MET A 231 -0.22 -5.94 -5.38
C MET A 231 -0.31 -5.87 -6.91
N THR A 232 0.53 -6.64 -7.59
CA THR A 232 0.59 -6.68 -9.06
C THR A 232 -0.07 -7.91 -9.65
N GLY A 233 -0.36 -8.91 -8.81
CA GLY A 233 -0.94 -10.16 -9.26
C GLY A 233 -1.32 -11.08 -8.12
N TYR A 234 -1.85 -12.26 -8.47
CA TYR A 234 -2.36 -13.22 -7.50
C TYR A 234 -2.35 -14.66 -8.03
N ARG A 235 -2.40 -15.60 -7.11
CA ARG A 235 -2.80 -17.00 -7.38
C ARG A 235 -4.08 -17.31 -6.63
N ALA A 236 -4.99 -18.02 -7.28
CA ALA A 236 -6.23 -18.47 -6.65
C ALA A 236 -6.57 -19.92 -7.03
N ASP A 237 -7.40 -20.57 -6.22
CA ASP A 237 -7.87 -21.94 -6.45
C ASP A 237 -8.89 -22.05 -7.59
N ALA A 238 -9.45 -20.90 -8.00
CA ALA A 238 -10.31 -20.73 -9.15
C ALA A 238 -10.30 -19.25 -9.57
N ASP A 239 -10.81 -18.98 -10.77
CA ASP A 239 -11.00 -17.64 -11.28
C ASP A 239 -12.03 -16.85 -10.42
N PRO A 240 -11.62 -15.75 -9.75
CA PRO A 240 -12.51 -14.95 -8.90
C PRO A 240 -13.66 -14.29 -9.65
N ALA A 241 -13.52 -14.05 -10.96
CA ALA A 241 -14.58 -13.45 -11.79
C ALA A 241 -15.70 -14.46 -12.05
N ILE A 242 -15.38 -15.74 -12.05
CA ILE A 242 -16.35 -16.83 -12.30
C ILE A 242 -16.87 -17.43 -10.99
N PHE A 243 -15.98 -17.56 -9.99
CA PHE A 243 -16.27 -18.22 -8.72
C PHE A 243 -16.18 -17.21 -7.56
N PRO A 244 -17.32 -16.68 -7.09
CA PRO A 244 -17.35 -15.70 -5.99
C PRO A 244 -16.76 -16.19 -4.67
N ASP A 245 -16.64 -17.51 -4.49
CA ASP A 245 -16.03 -18.17 -3.34
C ASP A 245 -14.57 -18.57 -3.55
N ALA A 246 -13.96 -18.16 -4.67
CA ALA A 246 -12.55 -18.42 -4.96
C ALA A 246 -11.65 -17.92 -3.82
N LYS A 247 -10.62 -18.71 -3.52
CA LYS A 247 -9.65 -18.39 -2.47
C LYS A 247 -8.35 -17.95 -3.10
N VAL A 248 -7.95 -16.70 -2.83
CA VAL A 248 -6.63 -16.20 -3.17
C VAL A 248 -5.61 -16.88 -2.26
N THR A 249 -4.70 -17.65 -2.86
CA THR A 249 -3.68 -18.44 -2.15
C THR A 249 -2.39 -17.66 -1.90
N GLY A 250 -2.24 -16.50 -2.53
CA GLY A 250 -1.14 -15.58 -2.36
C GLY A 250 -1.15 -14.49 -3.44
N THR A 251 -0.22 -13.54 -3.31
CA THR A 251 -0.15 -12.35 -4.18
C THR A 251 1.29 -12.07 -4.61
N TYR A 252 1.47 -11.51 -5.80
CA TYR A 252 2.73 -10.88 -6.21
C TYR A 252 2.74 -9.45 -5.68
N ILE A 253 3.83 -9.03 -5.04
CA ILE A 253 3.91 -7.72 -4.39
C ILE A 253 5.20 -6.98 -4.71
N LEU A 254 5.10 -5.65 -4.61
CA LEU A 254 6.22 -4.74 -4.49
C LEU A 254 6.17 -4.15 -3.07
N ASP A 255 7.18 -4.45 -2.27
CA ASP A 255 7.31 -3.94 -0.90
C ASP A 255 8.32 -2.79 -0.89
N PRO A 256 7.89 -1.53 -0.73
CA PRO A 256 8.81 -0.38 -0.74
C PRO A 256 9.85 -0.41 0.39
N TRP A 257 9.68 -1.25 1.42
CA TRP A 257 10.68 -1.45 2.46
C TRP A 257 11.95 -2.18 1.97
N PHE A 258 11.86 -2.92 0.87
CA PHE A 258 13.03 -3.61 0.31
C PHE A 258 14.16 -2.62 -0.07
N PRO A 259 15.43 -2.93 0.26
CA PRO A 259 15.98 -4.17 0.82
C PRO A 259 16.13 -4.19 2.35
N ARG A 260 15.41 -3.36 3.08
CA ARG A 260 15.55 -3.16 4.52
C ARG A 260 15.01 -4.34 5.34
N VAL A 261 15.31 -4.33 6.63
CA VAL A 261 14.84 -5.33 7.61
C VAL A 261 14.08 -4.61 8.72
N SER A 262 12.81 -4.93 8.88
CA SER A 262 12.03 -4.46 10.02
C SER A 262 12.35 -5.27 11.26
N SER A 263 12.52 -4.61 12.40
CA SER A 263 12.70 -5.26 13.70
C SER A 263 11.45 -6.01 14.18
N ILE A 264 10.27 -5.67 13.65
CA ILE A 264 8.98 -6.25 14.03
C ILE A 264 8.51 -7.28 12.98
N TRP A 265 8.61 -6.93 11.68
CA TRP A 265 8.02 -7.68 10.59
C TRP A 265 9.01 -8.56 9.82
N GLY A 266 10.32 -8.38 10.08
CA GLY A 266 11.39 -9.16 9.47
C GLY A 266 11.94 -8.53 8.19
N ARG A 267 12.56 -9.37 7.37
CA ARG A 267 13.15 -8.97 6.09
C ARG A 267 12.05 -8.74 5.05
N SER A 268 12.18 -7.67 4.28
CA SER A 268 11.40 -7.47 3.06
C SER A 268 11.95 -8.33 1.91
N ASP A 269 11.09 -8.71 1.00
CA ASP A 269 11.42 -9.54 -0.15
C ASP A 269 11.70 -8.70 -1.41
N PRO A 270 12.47 -9.23 -2.39
CA PRO A 270 12.70 -8.56 -3.67
C PRO A 270 11.39 -8.21 -4.41
N PRO A 271 11.42 -7.19 -5.30
CA PRO A 271 10.26 -6.83 -6.11
C PRO A 271 9.67 -8.01 -6.88
N GLY A 272 8.35 -8.09 -6.94
CA GLY A 272 7.63 -9.15 -7.64
C GLY A 272 7.62 -10.50 -6.92
N THR A 273 8.10 -10.57 -5.67
CA THR A 273 8.07 -11.82 -4.90
C THR A 273 6.63 -12.24 -4.62
N PHE A 274 6.35 -13.53 -4.86
CA PHE A 274 5.09 -14.13 -4.50
C PHE A 274 5.00 -14.35 -2.99
N GLN A 275 4.05 -13.70 -2.36
CA GLN A 275 3.72 -13.85 -0.94
C GLN A 275 2.62 -14.88 -0.78
N ASP A 276 2.93 -16.04 -0.21
CA ASP A 276 1.94 -17.10 0.01
C ASP A 276 0.93 -16.76 1.12
N ALA A 277 -0.01 -17.66 1.35
CA ALA A 277 -1.04 -17.47 2.38
C ALA A 277 -0.47 -17.31 3.80
N ALA A 278 0.72 -17.85 4.09
CA ALA A 278 1.36 -17.71 5.40
C ALA A 278 1.95 -16.31 5.56
N GLU A 279 2.64 -15.81 4.53
CA GLU A 279 3.17 -14.44 4.48
C GLU A 279 2.03 -13.41 4.51
N MET A 280 0.96 -13.64 3.73
CA MET A 280 -0.21 -12.77 3.75
C MET A 280 -0.89 -12.73 5.13
N ARG A 281 -0.93 -13.86 5.86
CA ARG A 281 -1.45 -13.87 7.25
C ARG A 281 -0.59 -13.08 8.22
N ARG A 282 0.72 -13.02 8.00
CA ARG A 282 1.67 -12.32 8.85
C ARG A 282 1.66 -10.81 8.61
N ASN A 283 1.54 -10.39 7.35
CA ASN A 283 1.76 -9.01 6.94
C ASN A 283 0.47 -8.24 6.65
N PHE A 284 -0.49 -8.82 5.95
CA PHE A 284 -1.77 -8.17 5.67
C PHE A 284 -2.75 -8.45 6.80
N LEU A 285 -2.77 -7.55 7.78
CA LEU A 285 -3.51 -7.63 9.03
C LEU A 285 -4.58 -6.53 9.07
N PRO A 286 -5.66 -6.71 9.87
CA PRO A 286 -6.69 -5.70 10.04
C PRO A 286 -6.11 -4.39 10.56
N TRP A 287 -6.68 -3.27 10.11
CA TRP A 287 -6.29 -1.92 10.50
C TRP A 287 -6.39 -1.71 12.02
N GLN A 288 -5.39 -1.06 12.61
CA GLN A 288 -5.33 -0.71 14.02
C GLN A 288 -4.57 0.61 14.28
N ARG A 289 -4.36 1.47 13.28
CA ARG A 289 -3.49 2.64 13.44
C ARG A 289 -4.12 3.95 13.02
N PRO A 290 -4.20 4.87 13.96
CA PRO A 290 -4.27 4.65 15.41
C PRO A 290 -5.64 4.08 15.77
N GLU A 291 -5.67 3.11 16.68
CA GLU A 291 -6.91 2.46 17.10
C GLU A 291 -7.92 3.48 17.63
N GLY A 292 -9.17 3.35 17.23
CA GLY A 292 -10.28 4.22 17.63
C GLY A 292 -10.36 5.57 16.90
N HIS A 293 -9.39 5.93 16.03
CA HIS A 293 -9.44 7.19 15.29
C HIS A 293 -10.21 7.08 13.98
N TYR A 294 -10.19 5.90 13.35
CA TYR A 294 -10.82 5.66 12.06
C TYR A 294 -11.78 4.46 12.15
N PRO A 295 -12.96 4.65 12.76
CA PRO A 295 -13.91 3.55 13.03
C PRO A 295 -14.36 2.82 11.76
N ASP A 296 -14.33 3.48 10.60
CA ASP A 296 -14.67 2.87 9.32
C ASP A 296 -13.58 1.89 8.81
N ARG A 297 -12.42 1.87 9.45
CA ARG A 297 -11.25 1.04 9.08
C ARG A 297 -10.86 0.06 10.19
N ASP A 298 -11.09 0.41 11.45
CA ASP A 298 -10.64 -0.39 12.60
C ASP A 298 -11.18 -1.82 12.54
N GLY A 299 -10.28 -2.79 12.69
CA GLY A 299 -10.59 -4.20 12.62
C GLY A 299 -10.83 -4.75 11.21
N LEU A 300 -10.73 -3.93 10.16
CA LEU A 300 -10.99 -4.28 8.77
C LEU A 300 -9.70 -4.36 7.95
N PHE A 301 -9.73 -5.17 6.88
CA PHE A 301 -8.67 -5.24 5.88
C PHE A 301 -8.89 -4.13 4.86
N ILE A 302 -7.90 -3.24 4.70
CA ILE A 302 -8.03 -2.04 3.87
C ILE A 302 -7.20 -2.21 2.60
N THR A 303 -7.84 -1.88 1.47
CA THR A 303 -7.24 -1.82 0.15
C THR A 303 -7.55 -0.50 -0.54
N VAL A 304 -6.68 -0.08 -1.45
CA VAL A 304 -6.96 1.00 -2.41
C VAL A 304 -6.91 0.36 -3.79
N VAL A 305 -8.06 0.23 -4.42
CA VAL A 305 -8.24 -0.59 -5.63
C VAL A 305 -8.69 0.23 -6.81
N PRO A 306 -8.20 -0.07 -8.03
CA PRO A 306 -8.68 0.55 -9.26
C PRO A 306 -10.11 0.09 -9.58
N THR A 307 -10.95 1.01 -10.01
CA THR A 307 -12.34 0.75 -10.45
C THR A 307 -12.58 1.10 -11.92
N LEU A 308 -11.63 1.80 -12.52
CA LEU A 308 -11.66 2.16 -13.92
C LEU A 308 -10.43 1.57 -14.64
N PRO A 309 -10.58 1.11 -15.89
CA PRO A 309 -9.41 0.78 -16.70
C PRO A 309 -8.46 1.97 -16.78
N ALA A 310 -7.17 1.70 -16.75
CA ALA A 310 -6.17 2.73 -16.92
C ALA A 310 -6.37 3.47 -18.26
N PRO A 311 -6.11 4.79 -18.31
CA PRO A 311 -6.09 5.50 -19.57
C PRO A 311 -5.09 4.82 -20.52
N ALA A 312 -5.47 4.67 -21.78
CA ALA A 312 -4.54 4.16 -22.78
C ALA A 312 -3.24 5.00 -22.73
N PRO A 313 -2.05 4.35 -22.81
CA PRO A 313 -0.80 5.09 -22.83
C PRO A 313 -0.91 6.15 -23.93
N ALA A 314 -0.57 7.41 -23.57
CA ALA A 314 -0.54 8.48 -24.55
C ALA A 314 0.32 7.98 -25.71
N ALA A 315 -0.27 7.84 -26.91
CA ALA A 315 0.44 7.43 -28.10
C ALA A 315 1.69 8.32 -28.14
N ALA A 316 2.88 7.71 -28.18
CA ALA A 316 4.12 8.45 -28.28
C ALA A 316 3.90 9.45 -29.40
N ALA A 317 3.88 10.74 -29.07
CA ALA A 317 3.69 11.80 -30.02
C ALA A 317 4.77 11.57 -31.06
N ASP A 318 4.35 11.14 -32.25
CA ASP A 318 5.24 10.88 -33.39
C ASP A 318 6.24 12.02 -33.45
N SER A 319 7.50 11.69 -33.20
CA SER A 319 8.63 12.54 -33.50
C SER A 319 8.75 12.62 -35.06
N LEU A 320 7.80 13.30 -35.68
CA LEU A 320 7.88 13.81 -37.04
C LEU A 320 8.09 15.31 -36.93
N GLY A 321 9.36 15.68 -36.91
CA GLY A 321 9.87 17.03 -36.99
C GLY A 321 11.29 16.99 -37.51
#